data_1d04ed34a80958164263ecad1486b8d9
#
_entry.id   1d04ed34a80958164263ecad1486b8d9
#
_cell.length_a   1.000
_cell.length_b   1.000
_cell.length_c   1.000
_cell.angle_alpha   90.00
_cell.angle_beta   90.00
_cell.angle_gamma   90.00
#
_symmetry.space_group_name_H-M   'P 1'
#
loop_
_entity.id
_entity.type
_entity.pdbx_description
1 polymer ?
#
loop_
_entity_poly.entity_id
_entity_poly.type
_entity_poly.pdbx_seq_one_letter_code
_entity_poly.pdbx_strand_id
1 'polypeptide(L)'
;IKMSEFFPTIGKIPYEGKDSTNPLAFKYYNPDEVVNGKPMREQLKFALSWWHTMGGDGTDMFGCGTTDKTWGETDPEKRAIAKVDAAFEIMDKLSIDYYCFHDRDLSPEFGSLAETNAELDKVVAYLEKKQAETGKKLLWGTAKCFDHPRYMHGAGTSPSADVFAYAAAQIKKAVEATVKLGGKGYVFWGGREGYETLLNTNMALEQDNMARLMRMTVDYARSIGYTGDFYIEPKPKEPTKHQYDFDTATVLGFLRKYGLDKDFKMNIEANHATLAQHTFQHELRVARDNGVFGSIDANQGDPLLGWDTDQFPTNVYDAALCMYEVIKAGGFTNGGLNFDAKARRGSYTREDIFHSYIA
;
A
#
# COMPACT_ATOMS: atom_id res chain seq x y z
N ILE A 1 -12.36 -26.38 15.92
CA ILE A 1 -13.28 -25.31 16.31
C ILE A 1 -13.38 -24.41 15.10
N LYS A 2 -14.58 -24.33 14.44
CA LYS A 2 -14.82 -23.34 13.40
C LYS A 2 -14.70 -21.98 14.07
N MET A 3 -13.73 -21.17 13.65
CA MET A 3 -13.65 -19.79 14.14
C MET A 3 -14.95 -19.08 13.78
N SER A 4 -15.45 -18.22 14.66
CA SER A 4 -16.64 -17.41 14.36
C SER A 4 -16.30 -16.46 13.20
N GLU A 5 -17.15 -16.42 12.18
CA GLU A 5 -17.01 -15.47 11.10
C GLU A 5 -17.14 -14.03 11.62
N PHE A 6 -16.34 -13.11 11.07
CA PHE A 6 -16.46 -11.68 11.37
C PHE A 6 -17.65 -11.04 10.65
N PHE A 7 -18.06 -11.62 9.52
CA PHE A 7 -19.15 -11.13 8.67
C PHE A 7 -20.14 -12.26 8.35
N PRO A 8 -20.85 -12.82 9.36
CA PRO A 8 -21.70 -13.99 9.16
C PRO A 8 -22.93 -13.71 8.28
N THR A 9 -23.30 -12.44 8.11
CA THR A 9 -24.44 -12.02 7.28
C THR A 9 -24.07 -11.78 5.81
N ILE A 10 -22.77 -11.77 5.48
CA ILE A 10 -22.28 -11.54 4.12
C ILE A 10 -21.68 -12.84 3.58
N GLY A 11 -22.26 -13.37 2.53
CA GLY A 11 -21.72 -14.51 1.79
C GLY A 11 -20.58 -14.09 0.84
N LYS A 12 -20.08 -15.06 0.06
CA LYS A 12 -19.18 -14.77 -1.05
C LYS A 12 -19.90 -13.91 -2.08
N ILE A 13 -19.28 -12.82 -2.49
CA ILE A 13 -19.85 -11.86 -3.44
C ILE A 13 -19.88 -12.51 -4.84
N PRO A 14 -21.07 -12.72 -5.44
CA PRO A 14 -21.18 -13.32 -6.75
C PRO A 14 -21.00 -12.28 -7.86
N TYR A 15 -20.66 -12.74 -9.06
CA TYR A 15 -20.88 -11.97 -10.29
C TYR A 15 -22.30 -12.26 -10.81
N GLU A 16 -23.13 -11.24 -10.93
CA GLU A 16 -24.52 -11.36 -11.40
C GLU A 16 -24.81 -10.57 -12.69
N GLY A 17 -23.82 -9.82 -13.19
CA GLY A 17 -23.98 -9.03 -14.41
C GLY A 17 -24.66 -7.67 -14.19
N LYS A 18 -24.64 -6.86 -15.24
CA LYS A 18 -25.00 -5.43 -15.22
C LYS A 18 -26.45 -5.14 -14.79
N ASP A 19 -27.36 -6.07 -14.98
CA ASP A 19 -28.78 -5.88 -14.70
C ASP A 19 -29.17 -6.30 -13.25
N SER A 20 -28.20 -6.78 -12.45
CA SER A 20 -28.44 -7.14 -11.07
C SER A 20 -28.79 -5.93 -10.21
N THR A 21 -29.80 -6.10 -9.36
CA THR A 21 -30.20 -5.15 -8.32
C THR A 21 -29.61 -5.47 -6.96
N ASN A 22 -28.86 -6.55 -6.84
CA ASN A 22 -28.22 -6.97 -5.60
C ASN A 22 -27.04 -6.03 -5.28
N PRO A 23 -27.05 -5.30 -4.15
CA PRO A 23 -25.93 -4.42 -3.77
C PRO A 23 -24.67 -5.20 -3.35
N LEU A 24 -24.80 -6.49 -3.04
CA LEU A 24 -23.70 -7.39 -2.67
C LEU A 24 -23.34 -8.33 -3.82
N ALA A 25 -23.30 -7.82 -5.05
CA ALA A 25 -22.88 -8.55 -6.24
C ALA A 25 -22.01 -7.68 -7.13
N PHE A 26 -21.02 -8.28 -7.79
CA PHE A 26 -20.30 -7.66 -8.88
C PHE A 26 -21.19 -7.60 -10.12
N LYS A 27 -21.23 -6.43 -10.77
CA LYS A 27 -22.04 -6.19 -11.99
C LYS A 27 -21.20 -6.17 -13.24
N TYR A 28 -19.94 -5.77 -13.12
CA TYR A 28 -19.02 -5.62 -14.25
C TYR A 28 -17.74 -6.43 -14.07
N TYR A 29 -17.30 -6.69 -12.85
CA TYR A 29 -16.13 -7.49 -12.57
C TYR A 29 -16.50 -8.96 -12.38
N ASN A 30 -16.03 -9.81 -13.30
CA ASN A 30 -16.04 -11.25 -13.13
C ASN A 30 -14.61 -11.75 -12.95
N PRO A 31 -14.19 -12.15 -11.74
CA PRO A 31 -12.82 -12.54 -11.47
C PRO A 31 -12.32 -13.72 -12.31
N ASP A 32 -13.23 -14.59 -12.76
CA ASP A 32 -12.91 -15.81 -13.48
C ASP A 32 -13.08 -15.67 -15.01
N GLU A 33 -13.55 -14.51 -15.50
CA GLU A 33 -13.65 -14.23 -16.92
C GLU A 33 -12.29 -14.22 -17.57
N VAL A 34 -12.13 -15.03 -18.63
CA VAL A 34 -10.88 -15.12 -19.37
C VAL A 34 -10.86 -14.10 -20.50
N VAL A 35 -9.95 -13.13 -20.40
CA VAL A 35 -9.69 -12.13 -21.42
C VAL A 35 -8.24 -12.25 -21.87
N ASN A 36 -8.01 -12.35 -23.17
CA ASN A 36 -6.65 -12.55 -23.73
C ASN A 36 -5.86 -13.71 -23.09
N GLY A 37 -6.57 -14.81 -22.78
CA GLY A 37 -5.96 -16.04 -22.27
C GLY A 37 -5.66 -16.08 -20.78
N LYS A 38 -6.06 -15.06 -20.00
CA LYS A 38 -5.87 -15.02 -18.54
C LYS A 38 -7.15 -14.60 -17.83
N PRO A 39 -7.46 -15.18 -16.66
CA PRO A 39 -8.55 -14.70 -15.81
C PRO A 39 -8.34 -13.24 -15.39
N MET A 40 -9.42 -12.49 -15.25
CA MET A 40 -9.36 -11.07 -14.85
C MET A 40 -8.66 -10.88 -13.51
N ARG A 41 -8.87 -11.77 -12.53
CA ARG A 41 -8.16 -11.72 -11.24
C ARG A 41 -6.64 -11.77 -11.37
N GLU A 42 -6.12 -12.53 -12.33
CA GLU A 42 -4.68 -12.63 -12.58
C GLU A 42 -4.11 -11.44 -13.35
N GLN A 43 -4.94 -10.77 -14.14
CA GLN A 43 -4.54 -9.58 -14.89
C GLN A 43 -4.51 -8.35 -14.01
N LEU A 44 -5.53 -8.16 -13.18
CA LEU A 44 -5.71 -6.97 -12.34
C LEU A 44 -4.93 -7.08 -11.02
N LYS A 45 -4.80 -8.29 -10.47
CA LYS A 45 -4.12 -8.55 -9.20
C LYS A 45 -4.58 -7.60 -8.11
N PHE A 46 -5.89 -7.54 -7.89
CA PHE A 46 -6.48 -6.71 -6.84
C PHE A 46 -5.93 -7.08 -5.47
N ALA A 47 -5.49 -6.06 -4.73
CA ALA A 47 -4.96 -6.21 -3.40
C ALA A 47 -5.76 -5.39 -2.38
N LEU A 48 -5.86 -5.95 -1.17
CA LEU A 48 -6.40 -5.28 0.00
C LEU A 48 -5.28 -4.46 0.66
N SER A 49 -5.51 -3.19 0.93
CA SER A 49 -4.62 -2.37 1.74
C SER A 49 -4.89 -2.62 3.23
N TRP A 50 -3.86 -3.07 3.95
CA TRP A 50 -4.01 -3.45 5.35
C TRP A 50 -4.37 -2.27 6.24
N TRP A 51 -3.69 -1.14 6.06
CA TRP A 51 -3.84 0.06 6.88
C TRP A 51 -5.25 0.64 6.83
N HIS A 52 -5.82 0.84 5.68
CA HIS A 52 -7.16 1.38 5.53
C HIS A 52 -8.23 0.36 5.90
N THR A 53 -8.16 -0.83 5.33
CA THR A 53 -9.21 -1.83 5.48
C THR A 53 -9.27 -2.38 6.91
N MET A 54 -8.12 -2.68 7.50
CA MET A 54 -8.07 -3.34 8.80
C MET A 54 -7.89 -2.36 9.98
N GLY A 55 -7.37 -1.16 9.73
CA GLY A 55 -7.06 -0.17 10.76
C GLY A 55 -7.80 1.17 10.66
N GLY A 56 -8.27 1.53 9.46
CA GLY A 56 -8.96 2.80 9.23
C GLY A 56 -10.35 2.81 9.87
N ASP A 57 -10.49 3.49 11.00
CA ASP A 57 -11.72 3.54 11.81
C ASP A 57 -12.60 4.77 11.52
N GLY A 58 -12.19 5.63 10.59
CA GLY A 58 -12.88 6.89 10.28
C GLY A 58 -12.39 8.09 11.07
N THR A 59 -11.34 7.94 11.89
CA THR A 59 -10.68 9.09 12.55
C THR A 59 -10.12 10.05 11.51
N ASP A 60 -10.34 11.35 11.72
CA ASP A 60 -9.74 12.43 10.94
C ASP A 60 -9.35 13.60 11.86
N MET A 61 -8.91 14.72 11.28
CA MET A 61 -8.50 15.91 12.06
C MET A 61 -9.64 16.53 12.88
N PHE A 62 -10.90 16.21 12.57
CA PHE A 62 -12.09 16.84 13.13
C PHE A 62 -12.90 15.93 14.03
N GLY A 63 -12.52 14.66 14.16
CA GLY A 63 -13.24 13.75 15.04
C GLY A 63 -12.65 12.34 15.15
N CYS A 64 -13.08 11.66 16.22
CA CYS A 64 -12.72 10.27 16.49
C CYS A 64 -13.38 9.30 15.51
N GLY A 65 -12.96 8.04 15.58
CA GLY A 65 -13.44 6.96 14.73
C GLY A 65 -14.95 6.72 14.84
N THR A 66 -15.53 6.27 13.75
CA THR A 66 -16.97 5.93 13.62
C THR A 66 -17.20 4.43 13.43
N THR A 67 -16.16 3.67 13.09
CA THR A 67 -16.24 2.23 12.83
C THR A 67 -15.34 1.47 13.78
N ASP A 68 -15.85 0.40 14.38
CA ASP A 68 -15.03 -0.48 15.22
C ASP A 68 -14.02 -1.29 14.38
N LYS A 69 -12.75 -1.10 14.65
CA LYS A 69 -11.62 -1.84 14.06
C LYS A 69 -10.79 -2.60 15.10
N THR A 70 -11.40 -2.89 16.26
CA THR A 70 -10.76 -3.73 17.28
C THR A 70 -10.77 -5.22 16.92
N TRP A 71 -11.66 -5.61 16.02
CA TRP A 71 -11.86 -7.01 15.60
C TRP A 71 -12.20 -7.94 16.78
N GLY A 72 -12.86 -7.36 17.81
CA GLY A 72 -13.28 -8.08 19.00
C GLY A 72 -12.19 -8.27 20.06
N GLU A 73 -11.00 -7.67 19.86
CA GLU A 73 -9.87 -7.86 20.75
C GLU A 73 -9.34 -6.51 21.28
N THR A 74 -9.09 -6.45 22.56
CA THR A 74 -8.47 -5.28 23.22
C THR A 74 -6.95 -5.42 23.36
N ASP A 75 -6.48 -6.66 23.51
CA ASP A 75 -5.06 -6.99 23.58
C ASP A 75 -4.40 -6.79 22.20
N PRO A 76 -3.28 -6.06 22.09
CA PRO A 76 -2.67 -5.74 20.80
C PRO A 76 -2.13 -6.95 20.05
N GLU A 77 -1.61 -7.97 20.73
CA GLU A 77 -1.10 -9.19 20.07
C GLU A 77 -2.27 -10.02 19.51
N LYS A 78 -3.31 -10.20 20.31
CA LYS A 78 -4.52 -10.93 19.86
C LYS A 78 -5.22 -10.17 18.73
N ARG A 79 -5.29 -8.85 18.80
CA ARG A 79 -5.85 -8.01 17.75
C ARG A 79 -5.09 -8.16 16.45
N ALA A 80 -3.77 -8.25 16.48
CA ALA A 80 -2.96 -8.47 15.28
C ALA A 80 -3.34 -9.79 14.59
N ILE A 81 -3.54 -10.86 15.36
CA ILE A 81 -3.99 -12.17 14.82
C ILE A 81 -5.44 -12.11 14.32
N ALA A 82 -6.34 -11.48 15.07
CA ALA A 82 -7.74 -11.30 14.64
C ALA A 82 -7.86 -10.51 13.33
N LYS A 83 -7.01 -9.50 13.14
CA LYS A 83 -6.91 -8.77 11.87
C LYS A 83 -6.55 -9.70 10.70
N VAL A 84 -5.64 -10.64 10.88
CA VAL A 84 -5.28 -11.60 9.82
C VAL A 84 -6.49 -12.45 9.43
N ASP A 85 -7.21 -13.00 10.40
CA ASP A 85 -8.39 -13.82 10.12
C ASP A 85 -9.48 -13.01 9.42
N ALA A 86 -9.77 -11.80 9.90
CA ALA A 86 -10.76 -10.91 9.30
C ALA A 86 -10.37 -10.49 7.88
N ALA A 87 -9.09 -10.15 7.65
CA ALA A 87 -8.60 -9.76 6.31
C ALA A 87 -8.75 -10.90 5.31
N PHE A 88 -8.40 -12.12 5.69
CA PHE A 88 -8.51 -13.28 4.81
C PHE A 88 -9.98 -13.66 4.54
N GLU A 89 -10.89 -13.46 5.52
CA GLU A 89 -12.33 -13.59 5.28
C GLU A 89 -12.84 -12.56 4.27
N ILE A 90 -12.46 -11.28 4.41
CA ILE A 90 -12.83 -10.21 3.48
C ILE A 90 -12.30 -10.55 2.07
N MET A 91 -11.03 -10.92 1.96
CA MET A 91 -10.41 -11.26 0.69
C MET A 91 -11.09 -12.45 0.01
N ASP A 92 -11.45 -13.48 0.77
CA ASP A 92 -12.15 -14.65 0.22
C ASP A 92 -13.54 -14.27 -0.31
N LYS A 93 -14.32 -13.55 0.49
CA LYS A 93 -15.66 -13.11 0.12
C LYS A 93 -15.67 -12.17 -1.10
N LEU A 94 -14.67 -11.32 -1.24
CA LEU A 94 -14.52 -10.38 -2.36
C LEU A 94 -13.75 -10.94 -3.57
N SER A 95 -13.27 -12.17 -3.52
CA SER A 95 -12.40 -12.74 -4.56
C SER A 95 -11.13 -11.91 -4.80
N ILE A 96 -10.57 -11.31 -3.75
CA ILE A 96 -9.28 -10.61 -3.77
C ILE A 96 -8.19 -11.61 -3.41
N ASP A 97 -7.12 -11.67 -4.22
CA ASP A 97 -6.08 -12.67 -4.05
C ASP A 97 -4.80 -12.13 -3.40
N TYR A 98 -4.66 -10.81 -3.33
CA TYR A 98 -3.46 -10.15 -2.84
C TYR A 98 -3.76 -9.19 -1.69
N TYR A 99 -2.72 -8.87 -0.92
CA TYR A 99 -2.75 -7.81 0.09
C TYR A 99 -1.42 -7.05 0.12
N CYS A 100 -1.45 -5.85 0.68
CA CYS A 100 -0.28 -5.02 0.94
C CYS A 100 -0.25 -4.61 2.41
N PHE A 101 0.94 -4.41 2.97
CA PHE A 101 1.06 -4.01 4.38
C PHE A 101 2.16 -2.96 4.63
N HIS A 102 1.95 -2.18 5.68
CA HIS A 102 3.03 -1.59 6.46
C HIS A 102 3.28 -2.45 7.71
N ASP A 103 4.53 -2.62 8.10
CA ASP A 103 4.91 -3.48 9.22
C ASP A 103 4.17 -3.18 10.53
N ARG A 104 4.01 -1.88 10.86
CA ARG A 104 3.35 -1.44 12.10
C ARG A 104 1.82 -1.56 12.06
N ASP A 105 1.22 -1.72 10.90
CA ASP A 105 -0.21 -2.03 10.76
C ASP A 105 -0.49 -3.53 10.91
N LEU A 106 0.49 -4.39 10.63
CA LEU A 106 0.45 -5.81 10.97
C LEU A 106 0.59 -6.04 12.46
N SER A 107 1.64 -5.45 13.06
CA SER A 107 1.95 -5.56 14.48
C SER A 107 2.43 -4.20 14.99
N PRO A 108 1.84 -3.66 16.06
CA PRO A 108 2.21 -2.35 16.58
C PRO A 108 3.65 -2.33 17.12
N GLU A 109 4.14 -1.13 17.43
CA GLU A 109 5.40 -0.96 18.13
C GLU A 109 5.22 -1.27 19.62
N PHE A 110 6.20 -1.97 20.22
CA PHE A 110 6.29 -2.32 21.63
C PHE A 110 7.43 -1.57 22.33
N GLY A 111 7.77 -1.95 23.54
CA GLY A 111 8.73 -1.24 24.39
C GLY A 111 10.17 -1.22 23.89
N SER A 112 10.53 -2.14 22.99
CA SER A 112 11.85 -2.21 22.35
C SER A 112 11.75 -2.68 20.91
N LEU A 113 12.79 -2.40 20.10
CA LEU A 113 12.88 -2.89 18.75
C LEU A 113 12.92 -4.43 18.70
N ALA A 114 13.60 -5.05 19.65
CA ALA A 114 13.69 -6.50 19.74
C ALA A 114 12.32 -7.15 20.00
N GLU A 115 11.57 -6.60 20.94
CA GLU A 115 10.21 -7.05 21.25
C GLU A 115 9.27 -6.81 20.07
N THR A 116 9.31 -5.62 19.49
CA THR A 116 8.53 -5.27 18.29
C THR A 116 8.79 -6.24 17.14
N ASN A 117 10.05 -6.59 16.88
CA ASN A 117 10.41 -7.53 15.85
C ASN A 117 9.94 -8.95 16.16
N ALA A 118 10.00 -9.37 17.43
CA ALA A 118 9.53 -10.70 17.84
C ALA A 118 8.00 -10.84 17.67
N GLU A 119 7.24 -9.78 18.00
CA GLU A 119 5.79 -9.77 17.81
C GLU A 119 5.42 -9.75 16.32
N LEU A 120 6.13 -8.97 15.51
CA LEU A 120 5.96 -9.00 14.06
C LEU A 120 6.23 -10.40 13.47
N ASP A 121 7.26 -11.10 13.96
CA ASP A 121 7.57 -12.46 13.51
C ASP A 121 6.44 -13.45 13.79
N LYS A 122 5.72 -13.31 14.91
CA LYS A 122 4.53 -14.14 15.21
C LYS A 122 3.42 -13.91 14.19
N VAL A 123 3.13 -12.64 13.86
CA VAL A 123 2.10 -12.29 12.87
C VAL A 123 2.50 -12.76 11.48
N VAL A 124 3.76 -12.59 11.09
CA VAL A 124 4.28 -13.04 9.79
C VAL A 124 4.20 -14.57 9.68
N ALA A 125 4.54 -15.32 10.72
CA ALA A 125 4.39 -16.77 10.73
C ALA A 125 2.91 -17.21 10.59
N TYR A 126 1.99 -16.46 11.19
CA TYR A 126 0.57 -16.73 11.04
C TYR A 126 0.05 -16.39 9.64
N LEU A 127 0.50 -15.29 9.05
CA LEU A 127 0.21 -14.93 7.65
C LEU A 127 0.72 -16.01 6.69
N GLU A 128 1.93 -16.50 6.88
CA GLU A 128 2.50 -17.58 6.07
C GLU A 128 1.64 -18.85 6.09
N LYS A 129 1.15 -19.22 7.28
CA LYS A 129 0.20 -20.33 7.44
C LYS A 129 -1.10 -20.06 6.67
N LYS A 130 -1.69 -18.88 6.82
CA LYS A 130 -2.95 -18.49 6.14
C LYS A 130 -2.78 -18.45 4.62
N GLN A 131 -1.64 -17.97 4.13
CA GLN A 131 -1.32 -18.00 2.70
C GLN A 131 -1.27 -19.45 2.17
N ALA A 132 -0.64 -20.36 2.91
CA ALA A 132 -0.58 -21.78 2.53
C ALA A 132 -1.96 -22.45 2.51
N GLU A 133 -2.85 -22.08 3.44
CA GLU A 133 -4.22 -22.62 3.54
C GLU A 133 -5.16 -22.08 2.43
N THR A 134 -4.96 -20.85 1.98
CA THR A 134 -5.94 -20.14 1.15
C THR A 134 -5.47 -19.82 -0.26
N GLY A 135 -4.16 -19.90 -0.53
CA GLY A 135 -3.56 -19.47 -1.79
C GLY A 135 -3.45 -17.94 -1.97
N LYS A 136 -3.87 -17.15 -0.96
CA LYS A 136 -3.68 -15.68 -0.99
C LYS A 136 -2.20 -15.32 -0.95
N LYS A 137 -1.84 -14.14 -1.44
CA LYS A 137 -0.43 -13.75 -1.67
C LYS A 137 -0.17 -12.33 -1.21
N LEU A 138 1.06 -12.07 -0.81
CA LEU A 138 1.53 -10.70 -0.60
C LEU A 138 1.86 -10.06 -1.95
N LEU A 139 1.28 -8.88 -2.24
CA LEU A 139 1.66 -8.08 -3.41
C LEU A 139 2.95 -7.31 -3.11
N TRP A 140 2.94 -6.48 -2.06
CA TRP A 140 4.12 -5.79 -1.58
C TRP A 140 4.03 -5.48 -0.08
N GLY A 141 5.18 -5.32 0.53
CA GLY A 141 5.34 -4.89 1.91
C GLY A 141 6.13 -3.60 2.01
N THR A 142 6.06 -2.93 3.14
CA THR A 142 6.85 -1.74 3.45
C THR A 142 6.98 -1.53 4.96
N ALA A 143 7.91 -0.65 5.35
CA ALA A 143 8.05 -0.16 6.72
C ALA A 143 7.33 1.16 6.89
N LYS A 144 6.56 1.30 7.96
CA LYS A 144 5.83 2.52 8.33
C LYS A 144 6.77 3.53 9.00
N CYS A 145 7.59 4.21 8.20
CA CYS A 145 8.61 5.14 8.67
C CYS A 145 8.15 6.61 8.61
N PHE A 146 6.92 6.90 9.07
CA PHE A 146 6.34 8.24 8.95
C PHE A 146 5.40 8.67 10.09
N ASP A 147 4.76 7.76 10.81
CA ASP A 147 3.74 8.13 11.82
C ASP A 147 4.31 8.30 13.23
N HIS A 148 5.36 7.57 13.59
CA HIS A 148 5.98 7.72 14.89
C HIS A 148 6.72 9.07 15.02
N PRO A 149 6.66 9.76 16.19
CA PRO A 149 7.31 11.07 16.38
C PRO A 149 8.79 11.11 16.05
N ARG A 150 9.53 9.98 16.11
CA ARG A 150 10.95 9.95 15.71
C ARG A 150 11.17 10.34 14.27
N TYR A 151 10.17 10.15 13.40
CA TYR A 151 10.23 10.40 11.96
C TYR A 151 9.70 11.77 11.55
N MET A 152 9.42 12.66 12.50
CA MET A 152 8.84 13.99 12.20
C MET A 152 9.64 14.83 11.21
N HIS A 153 10.96 14.60 11.10
CA HIS A 153 11.86 15.23 10.13
C HIS A 153 12.48 14.22 9.16
N GLY A 154 11.70 13.23 8.74
CA GLY A 154 12.14 12.17 7.86
C GLY A 154 12.71 10.96 8.61
N ALA A 155 12.83 9.87 7.89
CA ALA A 155 13.46 8.63 8.31
C ALA A 155 14.79 8.44 7.57
N GLY A 156 14.72 8.11 6.28
CA GLY A 156 15.89 7.96 5.42
C GLY A 156 16.60 9.27 5.11
N THR A 157 15.88 10.37 5.07
CA THR A 157 16.43 11.73 4.89
C THR A 157 16.91 12.35 6.19
N SER A 158 16.61 11.76 7.34
CA SER A 158 16.90 12.36 8.63
C SER A 158 18.38 12.72 8.79
N PRO A 159 18.68 13.95 9.27
CA PRO A 159 20.05 14.34 9.62
C PRO A 159 20.53 13.71 10.94
N SER A 160 19.62 13.09 11.73
CA SER A 160 19.96 12.36 12.94
C SER A 160 20.43 10.95 12.61
N ALA A 161 21.67 10.62 13.01
CA ALA A 161 22.23 9.29 12.83
C ALA A 161 21.41 8.20 13.54
N ASP A 162 20.87 8.50 14.73
CA ASP A 162 20.07 7.55 15.51
C ASP A 162 18.74 7.25 14.83
N VAL A 163 18.06 8.26 14.27
CA VAL A 163 16.82 8.11 13.51
C VAL A 163 17.07 7.31 12.24
N PHE A 164 18.12 7.66 11.49
CA PHE A 164 18.51 6.93 10.28
C PHE A 164 18.81 5.45 10.59
N ALA A 165 19.57 5.17 11.65
CA ALA A 165 19.89 3.79 12.03
C ALA A 165 18.64 3.00 12.43
N TYR A 166 17.72 3.61 13.18
CA TYR A 166 16.46 2.97 13.54
C TYR A 166 15.59 2.68 12.31
N ALA A 167 15.48 3.66 11.41
CA ALA A 167 14.76 3.48 10.13
C ALA A 167 15.36 2.33 9.31
N ALA A 168 16.68 2.27 9.19
CA ALA A 168 17.37 1.19 8.50
C ALA A 168 17.08 -0.18 9.12
N ALA A 169 17.08 -0.27 10.45
CA ALA A 169 16.75 -1.51 11.17
C ALA A 169 15.29 -1.93 10.98
N GLN A 170 14.35 -0.97 10.98
CA GLN A 170 12.93 -1.23 10.72
C GLN A 170 12.70 -1.67 9.28
N ILE A 171 13.28 -0.99 8.31
CA ILE A 171 13.21 -1.35 6.87
C ILE A 171 13.78 -2.74 6.64
N LYS A 172 14.95 -3.03 7.21
CA LYS A 172 15.56 -4.38 7.15
C LYS A 172 14.56 -5.46 7.57
N LYS A 173 13.88 -5.26 8.70
CA LYS A 173 12.89 -6.22 9.23
C LYS A 173 11.66 -6.35 8.33
N ALA A 174 11.17 -5.25 7.77
CA ALA A 174 10.05 -5.28 6.82
C ALA A 174 10.41 -5.98 5.51
N VAL A 175 11.65 -5.83 5.02
CA VAL A 175 12.17 -6.59 3.88
C VAL A 175 12.22 -8.08 4.19
N GLU A 176 12.73 -8.48 5.34
CA GLU A 176 12.75 -9.88 5.80
C GLU A 176 11.33 -10.49 5.82
N ALA A 177 10.37 -9.76 6.37
CA ALA A 177 8.96 -10.16 6.38
C ALA A 177 8.40 -10.31 4.95
N THR A 178 8.70 -9.36 4.06
CA THR A 178 8.28 -9.41 2.66
C THR A 178 8.84 -10.65 1.94
N VAL A 179 10.11 -10.94 2.14
CA VAL A 179 10.77 -12.14 1.58
C VAL A 179 10.13 -13.43 2.11
N LYS A 180 9.92 -13.51 3.41
CA LYS A 180 9.32 -14.67 4.06
C LYS A 180 7.91 -14.97 3.57
N LEU A 181 7.12 -13.92 3.32
CA LEU A 181 5.75 -14.02 2.79
C LEU A 181 5.71 -14.18 1.25
N GLY A 182 6.86 -14.27 0.60
CA GLY A 182 6.94 -14.47 -0.86
C GLY A 182 6.54 -13.26 -1.69
N GLY A 183 6.52 -12.07 -1.09
CA GLY A 183 6.21 -10.82 -1.78
C GLY A 183 7.20 -10.51 -2.89
N LYS A 184 6.70 -9.95 -3.99
CA LYS A 184 7.51 -9.57 -5.16
C LYS A 184 7.62 -8.05 -5.33
N GLY A 185 7.15 -7.27 -4.37
CA GLY A 185 7.26 -5.83 -4.31
C GLY A 185 7.67 -5.37 -2.91
N TYR A 186 8.49 -4.33 -2.85
CA TYR A 186 8.79 -3.56 -1.66
C TYR A 186 8.66 -2.06 -1.99
N VAL A 187 7.83 -1.34 -1.24
CA VAL A 187 7.53 0.08 -1.51
C VAL A 187 8.28 1.00 -0.56
N PHE A 188 8.77 2.12 -1.09
CA PHE A 188 9.18 3.29 -0.34
C PHE A 188 8.16 4.39 -0.57
N TRP A 189 7.41 4.73 0.47
CA TRP A 189 6.57 5.92 0.51
C TRP A 189 7.18 6.95 1.44
N GLY A 190 7.48 8.12 0.90
CA GLY A 190 8.28 9.15 1.56
C GLY A 190 7.46 10.25 2.23
N GLY A 191 6.40 9.92 2.98
CA GLY A 191 5.49 10.90 3.57
C GLY A 191 6.14 11.94 4.49
N ARG A 192 7.25 11.59 5.15
CA ARG A 192 8.05 12.53 5.97
C ARG A 192 9.40 12.87 5.33
N GLU A 193 9.69 12.38 4.15
CA GLU A 193 10.91 12.64 3.41
C GLU A 193 10.79 13.93 2.59
N GLY A 194 11.02 15.07 3.25
CA GLY A 194 10.81 16.39 2.67
C GLY A 194 11.06 17.50 3.66
N TYR A 195 10.47 18.66 3.44
CA TYR A 195 10.69 19.84 4.27
C TYR A 195 9.46 20.74 4.42
N GLU A 196 9.40 21.47 5.53
CA GLU A 196 8.43 22.54 5.77
C GLU A 196 8.94 23.90 5.33
N THR A 197 10.25 24.15 5.49
CA THR A 197 10.92 25.37 5.08
C THR A 197 12.36 25.08 4.70
N LEU A 198 12.88 25.79 3.67
CA LEU A 198 14.27 25.67 3.25
C LEU A 198 15.26 26.36 4.19
N LEU A 199 14.78 27.16 5.14
CA LEU A 199 15.65 27.90 6.06
C LEU A 199 16.48 27.00 7.00
N ASN A 200 15.96 25.82 7.34
CA ASN A 200 16.60 24.85 8.23
C ASN A 200 16.84 23.48 7.57
N THR A 201 16.86 23.45 6.23
CA THR A 201 16.95 22.21 5.47
C THR A 201 18.29 22.11 4.74
N ASN A 202 19.03 21.04 5.01
CA ASN A 202 20.18 20.66 4.21
C ASN A 202 19.74 19.61 3.18
N MET A 203 19.17 20.08 2.09
CA MET A 203 18.58 19.26 1.03
C MET A 203 19.56 18.24 0.42
N ALA A 204 20.82 18.63 0.26
CA ALA A 204 21.84 17.74 -0.28
C ALA A 204 22.12 16.57 0.66
N LEU A 205 22.34 16.85 1.95
CA LEU A 205 22.57 15.82 2.97
C LEU A 205 21.37 14.87 3.08
N GLU A 206 20.16 15.42 3.09
CA GLU A 206 18.93 14.63 3.25
C GLU A 206 18.72 13.67 2.07
N GLN A 207 18.94 14.15 0.84
CA GLN A 207 18.87 13.30 -0.34
C GLN A 207 20.02 12.27 -0.41
N ASP A 208 21.24 12.64 -0.03
CA ASP A 208 22.37 11.71 0.06
C ASP A 208 22.09 10.58 1.08
N ASN A 209 21.51 10.91 2.22
CA ASN A 209 21.11 9.93 3.23
C ASN A 209 20.03 8.97 2.69
N MET A 210 18.99 9.48 2.04
CA MET A 210 17.96 8.65 1.47
C MET A 210 18.50 7.70 0.39
N ALA A 211 19.34 8.20 -0.49
CA ALA A 211 19.97 7.37 -1.51
C ALA A 211 20.84 6.26 -0.90
N ARG A 212 21.57 6.57 0.18
CA ARG A 212 22.34 5.58 0.95
C ARG A 212 21.43 4.50 1.53
N LEU A 213 20.34 4.91 2.18
CA LEU A 213 19.39 3.96 2.76
C LEU A 213 18.78 3.04 1.71
N MET A 214 18.37 3.59 0.57
CA MET A 214 17.84 2.82 -0.55
C MET A 214 18.87 1.81 -1.08
N ARG A 215 20.13 2.23 -1.28
CA ARG A 215 21.21 1.32 -1.71
C ARG A 215 21.44 0.21 -0.70
N MET A 216 21.54 0.56 0.58
CA MET A 216 21.69 -0.45 1.66
C MET A 216 20.53 -1.44 1.67
N THR A 217 19.31 -0.97 1.45
CA THR A 217 18.13 -1.84 1.39
C THR A 217 18.18 -2.80 0.21
N VAL A 218 18.51 -2.31 -0.99
CA VAL A 218 18.65 -3.14 -2.19
C VAL A 218 19.72 -4.21 -1.97
N ASP A 219 20.91 -3.81 -1.54
CA ASP A 219 22.03 -4.72 -1.34
C ASP A 219 21.71 -5.81 -0.30
N TYR A 220 21.11 -5.41 0.81
CA TYR A 220 20.67 -6.36 1.84
C TYR A 220 19.60 -7.33 1.33
N ALA A 221 18.54 -6.81 0.70
CA ALA A 221 17.47 -7.63 0.19
C ALA A 221 17.97 -8.66 -0.85
N ARG A 222 18.84 -8.25 -1.75
CA ARG A 222 19.47 -9.17 -2.72
C ARG A 222 20.32 -10.23 -2.02
N SER A 223 21.04 -9.86 -0.96
CA SER A 223 21.87 -10.80 -0.18
C SER A 223 21.07 -11.91 0.51
N ILE A 224 19.79 -11.65 0.84
CA ILE A 224 18.88 -12.65 1.44
C ILE A 224 17.95 -13.32 0.41
N GLY A 225 18.24 -13.16 -0.90
CA GLY A 225 17.52 -13.84 -1.98
C GLY A 225 16.25 -13.16 -2.48
N TYR A 226 16.02 -11.90 -2.16
CA TYR A 226 14.90 -11.15 -2.74
C TYR A 226 15.10 -10.89 -4.23
N THR A 227 14.16 -11.33 -5.04
CA THR A 227 14.18 -11.19 -6.50
C THR A 227 13.10 -10.28 -7.05
N GLY A 228 12.30 -9.68 -6.17
CA GLY A 228 11.22 -8.78 -6.54
C GLY A 228 11.68 -7.38 -6.94
N ASP A 229 10.73 -6.54 -7.25
CA ASP A 229 10.93 -5.13 -7.58
C ASP A 229 10.94 -4.27 -6.31
N PHE A 230 11.69 -3.17 -6.36
CA PHE A 230 11.55 -2.05 -5.42
C PHE A 230 10.74 -0.96 -6.08
N TYR A 231 9.85 -0.34 -5.33
CA TYR A 231 9.01 0.75 -5.80
C TYR A 231 9.24 2.01 -5.00
N ILE A 232 9.21 3.15 -5.67
CA ILE A 232 8.97 4.45 -5.04
C ILE A 232 7.54 4.85 -5.37
N GLU A 233 6.84 5.34 -4.36
CA GLU A 233 5.49 5.87 -4.49
C GLU A 233 5.54 7.40 -4.38
N PRO A 234 5.51 8.13 -5.50
CA PRO A 234 5.61 9.57 -5.50
C PRO A 234 4.39 10.23 -4.85
N LYS A 235 4.64 11.30 -4.09
CA LYS A 235 3.62 12.19 -3.54
C LYS A 235 4.21 13.60 -3.39
N PRO A 236 3.49 14.67 -3.80
CA PRO A 236 4.08 16.02 -3.77
C PRO A 236 4.12 16.65 -2.39
N LYS A 237 3.19 16.29 -1.53
CA LYS A 237 2.93 16.91 -0.23
C LYS A 237 2.02 16.04 0.63
N GLU A 238 1.88 16.40 1.92
CA GLU A 238 1.01 15.75 2.90
C GLU A 238 1.50 14.34 3.28
N PRO A 239 1.97 14.21 4.53
CA PRO A 239 1.92 15.17 5.64
C PRO A 239 2.99 16.27 5.56
N THR A 240 4.09 16.08 4.86
CA THR A 240 5.13 17.10 4.68
C THR A 240 4.67 18.16 3.67
N LYS A 241 5.01 19.40 3.90
CA LYS A 241 4.62 20.51 3.03
C LYS A 241 5.17 20.38 1.61
N HIS A 242 6.39 19.85 1.48
CA HIS A 242 7.03 19.53 0.22
C HIS A 242 7.82 18.23 0.35
N GLN A 243 7.40 17.20 -0.36
CA GLN A 243 8.11 15.92 -0.42
C GLN A 243 9.17 15.95 -1.53
N TYR A 244 10.29 15.20 -1.32
CA TYR A 244 11.35 15.10 -2.32
C TYR A 244 10.93 14.28 -3.54
N ASP A 245 10.12 13.25 -3.34
CA ASP A 245 9.58 12.36 -4.37
C ASP A 245 8.27 12.89 -4.99
N PHE A 246 8.28 14.14 -5.42
CA PHE A 246 7.12 14.94 -5.81
C PHE A 246 6.23 14.28 -6.87
N ASP A 247 6.83 13.74 -7.92
CA ASP A 247 6.19 13.04 -9.04
C ASP A 247 7.19 12.08 -9.71
N THR A 248 6.71 11.30 -10.68
CA THR A 248 7.54 10.32 -11.38
C THR A 248 8.77 10.96 -12.04
N ALA A 249 8.63 12.12 -12.65
CA ALA A 249 9.77 12.79 -13.33
C ALA A 249 10.83 13.24 -12.32
N THR A 250 10.42 13.76 -11.17
CA THR A 250 11.33 14.14 -10.07
C THR A 250 12.04 12.91 -9.49
N VAL A 251 11.33 11.83 -9.26
CA VAL A 251 11.91 10.56 -8.80
C VAL A 251 12.95 10.02 -9.79
N LEU A 252 12.66 10.05 -11.08
CA LEU A 252 13.63 9.64 -12.11
C LEU A 252 14.91 10.48 -12.07
N GLY A 253 14.79 11.78 -11.84
CA GLY A 253 15.95 12.67 -11.64
C GLY A 253 16.81 12.25 -10.45
N PHE A 254 16.17 11.96 -9.30
CA PHE A 254 16.84 11.47 -8.11
C PHE A 254 17.51 10.10 -8.36
N LEU A 255 16.79 9.13 -8.90
CA LEU A 255 17.30 7.79 -9.15
C LEU A 255 18.53 7.81 -10.07
N ARG A 256 18.49 8.61 -11.15
CA ARG A 256 19.59 8.77 -12.10
C ARG A 256 20.81 9.43 -11.47
N LYS A 257 20.59 10.47 -10.64
CA LYS A 257 21.65 11.14 -9.90
C LYS A 257 22.46 10.19 -9.03
N TYR A 258 21.79 9.23 -8.39
CA TYR A 258 22.41 8.32 -7.43
C TYR A 258 22.69 6.90 -8.00
N GLY A 259 22.44 6.67 -9.28
CA GLY A 259 22.67 5.36 -9.92
C GLY A 259 21.75 4.25 -9.40
N LEU A 260 20.51 4.61 -9.06
CA LEU A 260 19.47 3.70 -8.53
C LEU A 260 18.39 3.35 -9.58
N ASP A 261 18.48 3.94 -10.77
CA ASP A 261 17.46 3.86 -11.82
C ASP A 261 17.22 2.44 -12.37
N LYS A 262 18.16 1.51 -12.13
CA LYS A 262 18.04 0.11 -12.53
C LYS A 262 17.36 -0.77 -11.47
N ASP A 263 17.28 -0.29 -10.23
CA ASP A 263 16.79 -1.07 -9.09
C ASP A 263 15.34 -0.73 -8.74
N PHE A 264 14.87 0.46 -9.14
CA PHE A 264 13.56 0.98 -8.73
C PHE A 264 12.61 1.17 -9.90
N LYS A 265 11.34 0.90 -9.63
CA LYS A 265 10.18 1.25 -10.44
C LYS A 265 9.24 2.14 -9.64
N MET A 266 8.09 2.48 -10.21
CA MET A 266 7.08 3.32 -9.57
C MET A 266 5.89 2.48 -9.11
N ASN A 267 5.38 2.80 -7.92
CA ASN A 267 4.03 2.49 -7.49
C ASN A 267 3.23 3.79 -7.61
N ILE A 268 2.33 3.89 -8.58
CA ILE A 268 1.64 5.14 -8.88
C ILE A 268 0.27 5.14 -8.18
N GLU A 269 0.07 6.13 -7.31
CA GLU A 269 -1.23 6.36 -6.68
C GLU A 269 -2.00 7.46 -7.42
N ALA A 270 -3.27 7.19 -7.71
CA ALA A 270 -4.10 8.12 -8.49
C ALA A 270 -4.29 9.47 -7.78
N ASN A 271 -4.58 9.48 -6.48
CA ASN A 271 -4.76 10.74 -5.74
C ASN A 271 -3.44 11.50 -5.58
N HIS A 272 -2.30 10.84 -5.46
CA HIS A 272 -1.00 11.49 -5.44
C HIS A 272 -0.69 12.20 -6.76
N ALA A 273 -1.03 11.59 -7.89
CA ALA A 273 -0.90 12.23 -9.19
C ALA A 273 -1.72 13.53 -9.28
N THR A 274 -2.99 13.49 -8.86
CA THR A 274 -3.87 14.68 -8.87
C THR A 274 -3.40 15.76 -7.90
N LEU A 275 -2.84 15.40 -6.74
CA LEU A 275 -2.22 16.34 -5.81
C LEU A 275 -0.97 17.04 -6.41
N ALA A 276 -0.25 16.37 -7.29
CA ALA A 276 0.86 16.94 -8.06
C ALA A 276 0.39 17.75 -9.29
N GLN A 277 -0.93 17.92 -9.45
CA GLN A 277 -1.57 18.62 -10.58
C GLN A 277 -1.38 17.91 -11.93
N HIS A 278 -1.20 16.59 -11.90
CA HIS A 278 -1.19 15.71 -13.06
C HIS A 278 -2.51 14.96 -13.18
N THR A 279 -2.85 14.50 -14.38
CA THR A 279 -3.81 13.42 -14.51
C THR A 279 -3.15 12.10 -14.08
N PHE A 280 -3.94 11.16 -13.60
CA PHE A 280 -3.42 9.82 -13.27
C PHE A 280 -2.78 9.15 -14.50
N GLN A 281 -3.39 9.30 -15.67
CA GLN A 281 -2.83 8.80 -16.93
C GLN A 281 -1.45 9.39 -17.24
N HIS A 282 -1.22 10.67 -16.95
CA HIS A 282 0.10 11.30 -17.16
C HIS A 282 1.20 10.57 -16.41
N GLU A 283 1.02 10.34 -15.11
CA GLU A 283 2.02 9.67 -14.27
C GLU A 283 2.29 8.23 -14.74
N LEU A 284 1.23 7.49 -15.08
CA LEU A 284 1.35 6.14 -15.61
C LEU A 284 2.14 6.12 -16.94
N ARG A 285 1.87 7.08 -17.82
CA ARG A 285 2.57 7.19 -19.10
C ARG A 285 4.02 7.56 -18.92
N VAL A 286 4.35 8.52 -18.07
CA VAL A 286 5.74 8.88 -17.76
C VAL A 286 6.50 7.66 -17.23
N ALA A 287 5.90 6.92 -16.31
CA ALA A 287 6.52 5.70 -15.78
C ALA A 287 6.74 4.64 -16.87
N ARG A 288 5.71 4.39 -17.70
CA ARG A 288 5.81 3.42 -18.81
C ARG A 288 6.88 3.81 -19.82
N ASP A 289 6.86 5.05 -20.30
CA ASP A 289 7.75 5.51 -21.37
C ASP A 289 9.23 5.58 -20.92
N ASN A 290 9.47 5.63 -19.60
CA ASN A 290 10.81 5.53 -19.00
C ASN A 290 11.17 4.10 -18.51
N GLY A 291 10.31 3.09 -18.76
CA GLY A 291 10.59 1.71 -18.37
C GLY A 291 10.52 1.42 -16.87
N VAL A 292 9.87 2.28 -16.09
CA VAL A 292 9.80 2.20 -14.62
C VAL A 292 8.37 1.97 -14.10
N PHE A 293 7.43 1.61 -14.97
CA PHE A 293 6.11 1.22 -14.52
C PHE A 293 6.18 -0.08 -13.70
N GLY A 294 5.59 -0.09 -12.52
CA GLY A 294 5.67 -1.22 -11.59
C GLY A 294 4.31 -1.65 -11.05
N SER A 295 3.69 -0.84 -10.22
CA SER A 295 2.45 -1.13 -9.52
C SER A 295 1.56 0.12 -9.43
N ILE A 296 0.33 -0.07 -9.00
CA ILE A 296 -0.66 1.00 -8.87
C ILE A 296 -1.33 0.91 -7.51
N ASP A 297 -1.44 2.05 -6.83
CA ASP A 297 -2.36 2.25 -5.73
C ASP A 297 -3.64 2.89 -6.27
N ALA A 298 -4.68 2.05 -6.35
CA ALA A 298 -5.94 2.41 -6.95
C ALA A 298 -6.82 3.14 -5.94
N ASN A 299 -7.05 4.41 -6.22
CA ASN A 299 -7.99 5.27 -5.51
C ASN A 299 -8.41 6.42 -6.42
N GLN A 300 -9.08 7.40 -5.87
CA GLN A 300 -9.32 8.68 -6.51
C GLN A 300 -9.36 9.79 -5.47
N GLY A 301 -9.06 11.01 -5.90
CA GLY A 301 -9.23 12.23 -5.13
C GLY A 301 -10.20 13.19 -5.84
N ASP A 302 -10.54 14.26 -5.15
CA ASP A 302 -11.24 15.40 -5.74
C ASP A 302 -10.19 16.47 -6.10
N PRO A 303 -10.02 16.83 -7.38
CA PRO A 303 -9.05 17.83 -7.80
C PRO A 303 -9.28 19.23 -7.21
N LEU A 304 -10.48 19.52 -6.73
CA LEU A 304 -10.81 20.79 -6.07
C LEU A 304 -10.38 20.83 -4.59
N LEU A 305 -10.13 19.68 -3.99
CA LEU A 305 -9.60 19.57 -2.64
C LEU A 305 -8.07 19.56 -2.67
N GLY A 306 -7.44 20.12 -1.69
CA GLY A 306 -5.98 20.23 -1.63
C GLY A 306 -5.31 19.11 -0.81
N TRP A 307 -6.00 18.02 -0.51
CA TRP A 307 -5.51 16.92 0.32
C TRP A 307 -5.86 15.55 -0.25
N ASP A 308 -5.24 14.54 0.30
CA ASP A 308 -5.46 13.15 -0.04
C ASP A 308 -6.77 12.64 0.52
N THR A 309 -7.68 12.20 -0.34
CA THR A 309 -9.00 11.74 0.09
C THR A 309 -9.10 10.22 0.18
N ASP A 310 -8.20 9.48 -0.44
CA ASP A 310 -8.18 8.00 -0.47
C ASP A 310 -9.57 7.40 -0.75
N GLN A 311 -10.27 7.93 -1.75
CA GLN A 311 -11.58 7.41 -2.13
C GLN A 311 -11.43 6.16 -2.97
N PHE A 312 -12.35 5.20 -2.81
CA PHE A 312 -12.46 4.10 -3.75
C PHE A 312 -12.74 4.64 -5.15
N PRO A 313 -12.05 4.13 -6.20
CA PRO A 313 -12.22 4.63 -7.56
C PRO A 313 -13.61 4.28 -8.10
N THR A 314 -14.31 5.29 -8.58
CA THR A 314 -15.65 5.17 -9.19
C THR A 314 -15.77 5.90 -10.52
N ASN A 315 -14.72 6.58 -10.96
CA ASN A 315 -14.68 7.27 -12.25
C ASN A 315 -14.27 6.29 -13.37
N VAL A 316 -15.23 5.86 -14.15
CA VAL A 316 -15.02 4.89 -15.24
C VAL A 316 -14.08 5.43 -16.31
N TYR A 317 -14.09 6.73 -16.59
CA TYR A 317 -13.21 7.35 -17.58
C TYR A 317 -11.74 7.24 -17.17
N ASP A 318 -11.41 7.61 -15.93
CA ASP A 318 -10.05 7.49 -15.40
C ASP A 318 -9.60 6.03 -15.31
N ALA A 319 -10.51 5.13 -14.93
CA ALA A 319 -10.23 3.70 -14.90
C ALA A 319 -9.91 3.15 -16.30
N ALA A 320 -10.64 3.57 -17.33
CA ALA A 320 -10.39 3.17 -18.72
C ALA A 320 -9.03 3.68 -19.21
N LEU A 321 -8.67 4.93 -18.92
CA LEU A 321 -7.35 5.49 -19.26
C LEU A 321 -6.22 4.81 -18.50
N CYS A 322 -6.44 4.47 -17.23
CA CYS A 322 -5.50 3.68 -16.42
C CYS A 322 -5.23 2.33 -17.10
N MET A 323 -6.27 1.57 -17.42
CA MET A 323 -6.14 0.26 -18.06
C MET A 323 -5.51 0.35 -19.45
N TYR A 324 -5.75 1.42 -20.19
CA TYR A 324 -5.06 1.66 -21.46
C TYR A 324 -3.53 1.71 -21.26
N GLU A 325 -3.05 2.44 -20.25
CA GLU A 325 -1.60 2.54 -19.96
C GLU A 325 -1.04 1.19 -19.46
N VAL A 326 -1.77 0.48 -18.61
CA VAL A 326 -1.40 -0.87 -18.12
C VAL A 326 -1.25 -1.85 -19.28
N ILE A 327 -2.23 -1.88 -20.20
CA ILE A 327 -2.20 -2.76 -21.38
C ILE A 327 -1.03 -2.39 -22.29
N LYS A 328 -0.79 -1.10 -22.51
CA LYS A 328 0.36 -0.62 -23.31
C LYS A 328 1.71 -0.92 -22.67
N ALA A 329 1.77 -1.05 -21.35
CA ALA A 329 2.96 -1.50 -20.63
C ALA A 329 3.17 -3.03 -20.71
N GLY A 330 2.23 -3.79 -21.26
CA GLY A 330 2.28 -5.26 -21.31
C GLY A 330 1.65 -5.95 -20.09
N GLY A 331 0.88 -5.21 -19.28
CA GLY A 331 0.29 -5.70 -18.03
C GLY A 331 1.22 -5.55 -16.83
N PHE A 332 0.79 -6.11 -15.69
CA PHE A 332 1.62 -6.15 -14.49
C PHE A 332 2.57 -7.36 -14.50
N THR A 333 3.82 -7.15 -14.11
CA THR A 333 4.79 -8.24 -13.87
C THR A 333 4.71 -8.68 -12.40
N ASN A 334 5.29 -7.90 -11.50
CA ASN A 334 5.27 -8.16 -10.05
C ASN A 334 4.24 -7.30 -9.31
N GLY A 335 3.82 -6.20 -9.89
CA GLY A 335 2.82 -5.28 -9.33
C GLY A 335 1.38 -5.71 -9.60
N GLY A 336 0.45 -4.88 -9.19
CA GLY A 336 -0.99 -5.06 -9.35
C GLY A 336 -1.74 -3.79 -9.00
N LEU A 337 -3.05 -3.92 -8.81
CA LEU A 337 -3.95 -2.85 -8.38
C LEU A 337 -4.27 -3.02 -6.89
N ASN A 338 -3.51 -2.33 -6.05
CA ASN A 338 -3.81 -2.25 -4.63
C ASN A 338 -4.87 -1.17 -4.40
N PHE A 339 -5.92 -1.49 -3.63
CA PHE A 339 -6.91 -0.50 -3.24
C PHE A 339 -6.42 0.30 -2.03
N ASP A 340 -5.58 1.31 -2.28
CA ASP A 340 -5.21 2.30 -1.27
C ASP A 340 -6.35 3.30 -1.07
N ALA A 341 -7.44 2.79 -0.52
CA ALA A 341 -8.69 3.50 -0.37
C ALA A 341 -9.40 3.10 0.91
N LYS A 342 -10.11 4.04 1.50
CA LYS A 342 -10.76 3.87 2.81
C LYS A 342 -12.25 4.18 2.77
N ALA A 343 -13.04 3.43 3.54
CA ALA A 343 -14.36 3.85 3.95
C ALA A 343 -14.20 5.07 4.88
N ARG A 344 -14.90 6.17 4.56
CA ARG A 344 -14.75 7.44 5.28
C ARG A 344 -15.71 7.54 6.47
N ARG A 345 -15.67 8.66 7.20
CA ARG A 345 -16.51 8.90 8.39
C ARG A 345 -18.03 8.77 8.17
N GLY A 346 -18.51 8.86 6.94
CA GLY A 346 -19.91 8.58 6.61
C GLY A 346 -20.31 7.12 6.85
N SER A 347 -19.33 6.22 6.93
CA SER A 347 -19.52 4.82 7.28
C SER A 347 -19.39 4.62 8.79
N TYR A 348 -20.24 3.78 9.37
CA TYR A 348 -20.20 3.42 10.79
C TYR A 348 -20.37 1.91 11.03
N THR A 349 -20.39 1.11 9.98
CA THR A 349 -20.43 -0.35 10.04
C THR A 349 -19.23 -0.95 9.34
N ARG A 350 -18.74 -2.10 9.80
CA ARG A 350 -17.64 -2.83 9.13
C ARG A 350 -18.06 -3.41 7.79
N GLU A 351 -19.34 -3.71 7.63
CA GLU A 351 -19.94 -4.24 6.40
C GLU A 351 -19.83 -3.27 5.20
N ASP A 352 -19.69 -1.97 5.46
CA ASP A 352 -19.48 -0.97 4.41
C ASP A 352 -18.18 -1.16 3.62
N ILE A 353 -17.22 -1.93 4.16
CA ILE A 353 -16.02 -2.38 3.44
C ILE A 353 -16.43 -3.12 2.17
N PHE A 354 -17.40 -4.03 2.24
CA PHE A 354 -17.85 -4.81 1.07
C PHE A 354 -18.48 -3.91 0.01
N HIS A 355 -19.36 -2.98 0.39
CA HIS A 355 -19.97 -2.03 -0.55
C HIS A 355 -18.92 -1.15 -1.23
N SER A 356 -17.92 -0.71 -0.48
CA SER A 356 -16.83 0.11 -1.01
C SER A 356 -15.98 -0.65 -2.04
N TYR A 357 -15.57 -1.86 -1.72
CA TYR A 357 -14.80 -2.70 -2.64
C TYR A 357 -15.60 -3.11 -3.87
N ILE A 358 -16.87 -3.42 -3.74
CA ILE A 358 -17.74 -3.77 -4.87
C ILE A 358 -17.87 -2.59 -5.84
N ALA A 359 -18.03 -1.38 -5.32
CA ALA A 359 -18.10 -0.17 -6.15
C ALA A 359 -16.78 0.11 -6.88
#